data_df4c356a93e7c81b48bc14a01bd1eb2f
#
_entry.id   df4c356a93e7c81b48bc14a01bd1eb2f
#
_cell.length_a   1.000
_cell.length_b   1.000
_cell.length_c   1.000
_cell.angle_alpha   90.00
_cell.angle_beta   90.00
_cell.angle_gamma   90.00
#
_symmetry.space_group_name_H-M   'P 1'
#
loop_
_entity.id
_entity.type
_entity.pdbx_description
1 polymer ?
#
loop_
_entity_poly.entity_id
_entity_poly.type
_entity_poly.pdbx_seq_one_letter_code
_entity_poly.pdbx_strand_id
1 'polypeptide(L)'
;MKQFVFTEWNKKKLGILFEDGKAMEIRCYEDGSILGNVYRARVSNLSPNINAAFVDIQKGESCYLSMDDYHGEKLRVGDLLTVQVVRDKIKTKRYAVTTDISLQGDYAVTTLFAPVGVSTKITDSSRKKNLKTLMQKILLAEQEAQLYLAEGNAVETERIKKIDIGGIIRTQAEYAEDAVIEREIETQARLLYSIMKKAEYATQYT
;
A
#
# COMPACT_ATOMS: atom_id res chain seq x y z
N MET A 1 3.62 -2.13 -32.04
CA MET A 1 4.77 -1.46 -31.36
C MET A 1 4.22 -0.67 -30.18
N LYS A 2 4.80 -0.87 -28.97
CA LYS A 2 4.40 -0.08 -27.79
C LYS A 2 5.30 1.15 -27.67
N GLN A 3 4.69 2.31 -27.45
CA GLN A 3 5.40 3.58 -27.32
C GLN A 3 4.82 4.35 -26.12
N PHE A 4 5.68 4.86 -25.26
CA PHE A 4 5.29 5.70 -24.14
C PHE A 4 5.70 7.14 -24.41
N VAL A 5 4.73 8.07 -24.34
CA VAL A 5 4.93 9.49 -24.64
C VAL A 5 4.62 10.31 -23.40
N PHE A 6 5.58 11.12 -22.95
CA PHE A 6 5.35 12.20 -21.99
C PHE A 6 5.12 13.50 -22.75
N THR A 7 4.06 14.20 -22.42
CA THR A 7 3.73 15.49 -23.02
C THR A 7 3.02 16.41 -22.01
N GLU A 8 2.90 17.66 -22.35
CA GLU A 8 2.12 18.63 -21.59
C GLU A 8 0.94 19.10 -22.43
N TRP A 9 -0.25 19.10 -21.83
CA TRP A 9 -1.47 19.61 -22.46
C TRP A 9 -2.27 20.41 -21.42
N ASN A 10 -2.62 21.65 -21.74
CA ASN A 10 -3.33 22.55 -20.82
C ASN A 10 -2.64 22.67 -19.43
N LYS A 11 -1.32 22.80 -19.40
CA LYS A 11 -0.50 22.86 -18.19
C LYS A 11 -0.58 21.60 -17.33
N LYS A 12 -1.05 20.48 -17.87
CA LYS A 12 -1.06 19.18 -17.20
C LYS A 12 -0.06 18.27 -17.88
N LYS A 13 0.79 17.61 -17.09
CA LYS A 13 1.73 16.60 -17.57
C LYS A 13 0.96 15.30 -17.82
N LEU A 14 1.09 14.76 -19.01
CA LEU A 14 0.42 13.53 -19.43
C LEU A 14 1.44 12.48 -19.80
N GLY A 15 1.23 11.25 -19.30
CA GLY A 15 1.87 10.05 -19.80
C GLY A 15 0.86 9.26 -20.63
N ILE A 16 1.20 8.97 -21.87
CA ILE A 16 0.31 8.27 -22.80
C ILE A 16 1.01 7.00 -23.29
N LEU A 17 0.37 5.85 -23.08
CA LEU A 17 0.81 4.58 -23.65
C LEU A 17 0.10 4.38 -24.97
N PHE A 18 0.85 4.28 -26.06
CA PHE A 18 0.36 3.90 -27.38
C PHE A 18 0.69 2.43 -27.68
N GLU A 19 -0.22 1.74 -28.32
CA GLU A 19 0.00 0.44 -28.96
C GLU A 19 -0.53 0.50 -30.39
N ASP A 20 0.36 0.25 -31.35
CA ASP A 20 0.07 0.32 -32.81
C ASP A 20 -0.63 1.62 -33.22
N GLY A 21 -0.14 2.74 -32.70
CA GLY A 21 -0.64 4.09 -33.02
C GLY A 21 -1.94 4.49 -32.31
N LYS A 22 -2.50 3.64 -31.44
CA LYS A 22 -3.69 3.95 -30.64
C LYS A 22 -3.31 4.23 -29.20
N ALA A 23 -3.87 5.28 -28.60
CA ALA A 23 -3.72 5.54 -27.18
C ALA A 23 -4.48 4.48 -26.38
N MET A 24 -3.75 3.69 -25.61
CA MET A 24 -4.31 2.63 -24.77
C MET A 24 -4.54 3.09 -23.34
N GLU A 25 -3.68 3.97 -22.84
CA GLU A 25 -3.77 4.51 -21.48
C GLU A 25 -3.30 5.96 -21.49
N ILE A 26 -4.01 6.82 -20.76
CA ILE A 26 -3.62 8.22 -20.53
C ILE A 26 -3.61 8.44 -19.02
N ARG A 27 -2.45 8.83 -18.47
CA ARG A 27 -2.32 9.26 -17.08
C ARG A 27 -2.02 10.75 -17.02
N CYS A 28 -2.79 11.45 -16.20
CA CYS A 28 -2.50 12.83 -15.88
C CYS A 28 -1.63 12.86 -14.61
N TYR A 29 -0.49 13.50 -14.70
CA TYR A 29 0.39 13.76 -13.56
C TYR A 29 0.10 15.18 -13.08
N GLU A 30 -0.57 15.32 -11.96
CA GLU A 30 -0.71 16.62 -11.30
C GLU A 30 0.56 16.89 -10.48
N ASP A 31 1.22 18.01 -10.74
CA ASP A 31 2.34 18.44 -9.90
C ASP A 31 1.80 18.68 -8.48
N GLY A 32 2.31 17.92 -7.54
CA GLY A 32 1.97 18.04 -6.11
C GLY A 32 1.02 16.99 -5.55
N SER A 33 0.53 16.01 -6.33
CA SER A 33 -0.17 14.86 -5.74
C SER A 33 0.80 14.04 -4.88
N ILE A 34 0.37 13.76 -3.65
CA ILE A 34 1.09 12.89 -2.70
C ILE A 34 0.38 11.56 -2.51
N LEU A 35 -0.57 11.24 -3.41
CA LEU A 35 -1.31 9.99 -3.38
C LEU A 35 -0.34 8.78 -3.40
N GLY A 36 -0.54 7.85 -2.48
CA GLY A 36 0.31 6.66 -2.33
C GLY A 36 1.58 6.89 -1.52
N ASN A 37 1.96 8.13 -1.22
CA ASN A 37 3.11 8.40 -0.35
C ASN A 37 2.86 7.89 1.07
N VAL A 38 3.92 7.41 1.70
CA VAL A 38 3.91 6.92 3.08
C VAL A 38 4.66 7.91 3.97
N TYR A 39 4.08 8.24 5.11
CA TYR A 39 4.61 9.22 6.07
C TYR A 39 4.64 8.68 7.49
N ARG A 40 5.59 9.17 8.28
CA ARG A 40 5.56 9.06 9.74
C ARG A 40 4.81 10.26 10.30
N ALA A 41 3.54 10.08 10.57
CA ALA A 41 2.60 11.12 10.99
C ALA A 41 2.42 11.14 12.52
N ARG A 42 2.05 12.30 13.06
CA ARG A 42 1.69 12.47 14.48
C ARG A 42 0.21 12.68 14.64
N VAL A 43 -0.42 11.97 15.58
CA VAL A 43 -1.82 12.22 15.96
C VAL A 43 -1.95 13.59 16.60
N SER A 44 -2.70 14.46 15.96
CA SER A 44 -2.95 15.83 16.44
C SER A 44 -4.30 15.98 17.15
N ASN A 45 -5.30 15.18 16.76
CA ASN A 45 -6.63 15.22 17.40
C ASN A 45 -7.37 13.90 17.22
N LEU A 46 -8.26 13.58 18.14
CA LEU A 46 -9.19 12.46 18.06
C LEU A 46 -10.62 13.01 18.02
N SER A 47 -11.43 12.47 17.11
CA SER A 47 -12.83 12.86 16.91
C SER A 47 -13.75 11.64 16.98
N PRO A 48 -14.11 11.17 18.19
CA PRO A 48 -14.93 9.97 18.37
C PRO A 48 -16.31 10.08 17.70
N ASN A 49 -16.87 11.28 17.64
CA ASN A 49 -18.22 11.51 17.08
C ASN A 49 -18.32 11.13 15.58
N ILE A 50 -17.20 11.14 14.87
CA ILE A 50 -17.14 10.77 13.44
C ILE A 50 -16.22 9.56 13.21
N ASN A 51 -15.89 8.82 14.27
CA ASN A 51 -15.00 7.66 14.25
C ASN A 51 -13.69 7.94 13.49
N ALA A 52 -13.02 9.05 13.83
CA ALA A 52 -11.84 9.51 13.12
C ALA A 52 -10.74 10.04 14.04
N ALA A 53 -9.51 10.01 13.52
CA ALA A 53 -8.38 10.76 14.03
C ALA A 53 -7.89 11.77 12.98
N PHE A 54 -7.23 12.81 13.44
CA PHE A 54 -6.48 13.73 12.59
C PHE A 54 -5.00 13.54 12.86
N VAL A 55 -4.24 13.37 11.80
CA VAL A 55 -2.80 13.12 11.86
C VAL A 55 -2.04 14.10 10.98
N ASP A 56 -0.96 14.64 11.48
CA ASP A 56 -0.16 15.62 10.76
C ASP A 56 1.00 14.91 10.07
N ILE A 57 1.05 14.97 8.73
CA ILE A 57 2.12 14.38 7.90
C ILE A 57 3.28 15.34 7.69
N GLN A 58 3.04 16.65 7.87
CA GLN A 58 4.04 17.72 7.91
C GLN A 58 3.47 18.90 8.70
N LYS A 59 4.33 19.89 9.01
CA LYS A 59 3.89 21.07 9.76
C LYS A 59 2.78 21.81 9.00
N GLY A 60 1.61 21.92 9.61
CA GLY A 60 0.43 22.59 9.04
C GLY A 60 -0.39 21.73 8.06
N GLU A 61 -0.01 20.46 7.83
CA GLU A 61 -0.74 19.56 6.95
C GLU A 61 -1.37 18.41 7.74
N SER A 62 -2.63 18.62 8.12
CA SER A 62 -3.42 17.66 8.89
C SER A 62 -4.31 16.83 7.96
N CYS A 63 -4.24 15.51 8.09
CA CYS A 63 -4.95 14.52 7.31
C CYS A 63 -6.03 13.82 8.12
N TYR A 64 -7.06 13.31 7.44
CA TYR A 64 -8.13 12.51 8.02
C TYR A 64 -7.73 11.03 8.00
N LEU A 65 -7.82 10.36 9.14
CA LEU A 65 -7.68 8.93 9.32
C LEU A 65 -9.00 8.37 9.86
N SER A 66 -9.61 7.41 9.14
CA SER A 66 -10.72 6.63 9.68
C SER A 66 -10.23 5.72 10.79
N MET A 67 -10.95 5.63 11.89
CA MET A 67 -10.62 4.67 12.95
C MET A 67 -10.93 3.21 12.55
N ASP A 68 -11.72 3.02 11.48
CA ASP A 68 -11.94 1.68 10.90
C ASP A 68 -10.68 1.12 10.23
N ASP A 69 -9.76 2.01 9.81
CA ASP A 69 -8.48 1.68 9.18
C ASP A 69 -7.32 1.60 10.22
N TYR A 70 -7.64 1.65 11.51
CA TYR A 70 -6.63 1.60 12.57
C TYR A 70 -6.71 0.30 13.37
N HIS A 71 -5.67 -0.53 13.28
CA HIS A 71 -5.61 -1.87 13.89
C HIS A 71 -4.73 -1.96 15.15
N GLY A 72 -4.30 -0.81 15.68
CA GLY A 72 -3.45 -0.75 16.86
C GLY A 72 -4.22 -0.71 18.17
N GLU A 73 -3.48 -0.51 19.26
CA GLU A 73 -4.02 -0.27 20.59
C GLU A 73 -4.72 1.10 20.67
N LYS A 74 -5.24 1.46 21.85
CA LYS A 74 -5.92 2.75 22.08
C LYS A 74 -5.03 3.92 21.66
N LEU A 75 -5.44 4.62 20.61
CA LEU A 75 -4.76 5.78 20.06
C LEU A 75 -4.84 6.99 20.99
N ARG A 76 -3.76 7.76 21.09
CA ARG A 76 -3.65 8.99 21.89
C ARG A 76 -3.09 10.12 21.04
N VAL A 77 -3.46 11.35 21.40
CA VAL A 77 -2.83 12.55 20.83
C VAL A 77 -1.34 12.54 21.16
N GLY A 78 -0.52 12.77 20.14
CA GLY A 78 0.94 12.72 20.23
C GLY A 78 1.56 11.42 19.73
N ASP A 79 0.79 10.33 19.57
CA ASP A 79 1.29 9.05 19.04
C ASP A 79 1.78 9.23 17.60
N LEU A 80 2.79 8.43 17.24
CA LEU A 80 3.34 8.39 15.89
C LEU A 80 2.82 7.17 15.15
N LEU A 81 2.27 7.40 13.95
CA LEU A 81 1.73 6.38 13.06
C LEU A 81 2.46 6.38 11.73
N THR A 82 2.57 5.21 11.12
CA THR A 82 2.93 5.09 9.71
C THR A 82 1.63 5.07 8.91
N VAL A 83 1.48 6.02 7.99
CA VAL A 83 0.23 6.20 7.22
C VAL A 83 0.53 6.37 5.74
N GLN A 84 -0.37 5.90 4.89
CA GLN A 84 -0.33 6.10 3.45
C GLN A 84 -1.45 7.05 3.02
N VAL A 85 -1.15 7.97 2.12
CA VAL A 85 -2.16 8.86 1.53
C VAL A 85 -2.97 8.07 0.51
N VAL A 86 -4.29 7.97 0.74
CA VAL A 86 -5.22 7.23 -0.12
C VAL A 86 -6.17 8.13 -0.90
N ARG A 87 -6.21 9.41 -0.56
CA ARG A 87 -7.00 10.42 -1.29
C ARG A 87 -6.38 11.79 -1.14
N ASP A 88 -6.20 12.46 -2.28
CA ASP A 88 -5.73 13.84 -2.34
C ASP A 88 -6.76 14.83 -1.76
N LYS A 89 -6.31 16.04 -1.47
CA LYS A 89 -7.18 17.15 -1.13
C LYS A 89 -8.16 17.46 -2.26
N ILE A 90 -9.42 17.62 -1.91
CA ILE A 90 -10.45 18.04 -2.87
C ILE A 90 -11.16 19.25 -2.28
N LYS A 91 -10.96 20.42 -2.86
CA LYS A 91 -11.53 21.68 -2.39
C LYS A 91 -11.17 21.94 -0.91
N THR A 92 -12.17 21.91 -0.01
CA THR A 92 -12.02 22.10 1.44
C THR A 92 -11.74 20.81 2.21
N LYS A 93 -11.79 19.64 1.54
CA LYS A 93 -11.54 18.35 2.21
C LYS A 93 -10.04 18.10 2.35
N ARG A 94 -9.63 17.63 3.52
CA ARG A 94 -8.25 17.24 3.82
C ARG A 94 -7.84 16.00 3.04
N TYR A 95 -6.54 15.74 2.95
CA TYR A 95 -6.04 14.43 2.56
C TYR A 95 -6.69 13.35 3.43
N ALA A 96 -6.95 12.18 2.86
CA ALA A 96 -7.28 11.00 3.65
C ALA A 96 -6.09 10.05 3.64
N VAL A 97 -5.83 9.48 4.80
CA VAL A 97 -4.76 8.50 5.01
C VAL A 97 -5.31 7.23 5.65
N THR A 98 -4.56 6.14 5.53
CA THR A 98 -4.85 4.85 6.14
C THR A 98 -3.59 4.28 6.81
N THR A 99 -3.75 3.39 7.80
CA THR A 99 -2.67 2.55 8.30
C THR A 99 -2.52 1.24 7.52
N ASP A 100 -3.49 0.92 6.67
CA ASP A 100 -3.48 -0.24 5.78
C ASP A 100 -2.63 0.04 4.54
N ILE A 101 -1.31 0.16 4.76
CA ILE A 101 -0.37 0.46 3.68
C ILE A 101 -0.45 -0.62 2.63
N SER A 102 -0.69 -0.23 1.38
CA SER A 102 -0.86 -1.13 0.25
C SER A 102 0.08 -0.82 -0.90
N LEU A 103 0.56 -1.86 -1.56
CA LEU A 103 1.37 -1.78 -2.77
C LEU A 103 0.61 -2.43 -3.92
N GLN A 104 0.40 -1.65 -4.97
CA GLN A 104 -0.35 -2.09 -6.15
C GLN A 104 0.60 -2.61 -7.21
N GLY A 105 0.30 -3.80 -7.73
CA GLY A 105 0.96 -4.39 -8.89
C GLY A 105 -0.02 -4.74 -10.00
N ASP A 106 0.47 -5.38 -11.03
CA ASP A 106 -0.35 -5.82 -12.15
C ASP A 106 -1.21 -7.04 -11.79
N TYR A 107 -0.66 -7.96 -11.01
CA TYR A 107 -1.28 -9.25 -10.67
C TYR A 107 -1.80 -9.32 -9.24
N ALA A 108 -1.23 -8.53 -8.33
CA ALA A 108 -1.62 -8.51 -6.94
C ALA A 108 -1.60 -7.11 -6.33
N VAL A 109 -2.37 -6.94 -5.26
CA VAL A 109 -2.22 -5.85 -4.30
C VAL A 109 -1.86 -6.49 -2.98
N THR A 110 -0.70 -6.19 -2.44
CA THR A 110 -0.35 -6.57 -1.06
C THR A 110 -0.67 -5.42 -0.13
N THR A 111 -1.18 -5.73 1.04
CA THR A 111 -1.56 -4.71 2.03
C THR A 111 -1.40 -5.24 3.44
N LEU A 112 -1.13 -4.34 4.39
CA LEU A 112 -1.12 -4.65 5.82
C LEU A 112 -2.54 -4.92 6.31
N PHE A 113 -2.67 -5.83 7.28
CA PHE A 113 -3.90 -6.12 8.03
C PHE A 113 -5.09 -6.62 7.20
N ALA A 114 -4.85 -7.15 6.02
CA ALA A 114 -5.92 -7.71 5.19
C ALA A 114 -5.79 -9.23 5.02
N PRO A 115 -6.91 -9.96 4.90
CA PRO A 115 -6.85 -11.37 4.55
C PRO A 115 -6.44 -11.56 3.08
N VAL A 116 -5.89 -12.74 2.76
CA VAL A 116 -5.61 -13.11 1.37
C VAL A 116 -6.90 -13.43 0.64
N GLY A 117 -7.18 -12.64 -0.41
CA GLY A 117 -8.32 -12.76 -1.30
C GLY A 117 -7.92 -12.96 -2.76
N VAL A 118 -8.92 -13.27 -3.58
CA VAL A 118 -8.78 -13.38 -5.04
C VAL A 118 -9.96 -12.66 -5.68
N SER A 119 -9.70 -11.91 -6.76
CA SER A 119 -10.71 -11.17 -7.50
C SER A 119 -11.93 -12.06 -7.81
N THR A 120 -13.12 -11.55 -7.55
CA THR A 120 -14.38 -12.25 -7.86
C THR A 120 -14.57 -12.46 -9.36
N LYS A 121 -13.90 -11.67 -10.19
CA LYS A 121 -13.96 -11.75 -11.66
C LYS A 121 -13.19 -12.94 -12.22
N ILE A 122 -12.29 -13.58 -11.47
CA ILE A 122 -11.69 -14.87 -11.83
C ILE A 122 -12.75 -15.92 -11.66
N THR A 123 -13.11 -16.61 -12.73
CA THR A 123 -14.24 -17.56 -12.76
C THR A 123 -13.81 -19.00 -12.56
N ASP A 124 -12.58 -19.36 -12.97
CA ASP A 124 -12.04 -20.71 -12.76
C ASP A 124 -11.76 -20.96 -11.27
N SER A 125 -12.56 -21.85 -10.68
CA SER A 125 -12.48 -22.17 -9.25
C SER A 125 -11.16 -22.83 -8.87
N SER A 126 -10.58 -23.66 -9.74
CA SER A 126 -9.29 -24.32 -9.52
C SER A 126 -8.16 -23.28 -9.55
N ARG A 127 -8.16 -22.42 -10.56
CA ARG A 127 -7.21 -21.32 -10.67
C ARG A 127 -7.29 -20.37 -9.48
N LYS A 128 -8.48 -20.00 -9.08
CA LYS A 128 -8.75 -19.16 -7.89
C LYS A 128 -8.15 -19.74 -6.62
N LYS A 129 -8.36 -21.05 -6.38
CA LYS A 129 -7.80 -21.76 -5.23
C LYS A 129 -6.29 -21.80 -5.27
N ASN A 130 -5.72 -22.13 -6.45
CA ASN A 130 -4.27 -22.20 -6.64
C ASN A 130 -3.60 -20.84 -6.39
N LEU A 131 -4.15 -19.77 -6.96
CA LEU A 131 -3.65 -18.41 -6.78
C LEU A 131 -3.69 -17.97 -5.32
N LYS A 132 -4.79 -18.28 -4.61
CA LYS A 132 -4.88 -17.99 -3.17
C LYS A 132 -3.80 -18.71 -2.38
N THR A 133 -3.61 -20.00 -2.64
CA THR A 133 -2.59 -20.82 -1.97
C THR A 133 -1.18 -20.33 -2.30
N LEU A 134 -0.93 -19.94 -3.57
CA LEU A 134 0.33 -19.37 -4.01
C LEU A 134 0.68 -18.12 -3.20
N MET A 135 -0.23 -17.15 -3.14
CA MET A 135 0.00 -15.93 -2.38
C MET A 135 0.25 -16.21 -0.89
N GLN A 136 -0.54 -17.10 -0.27
CA GLN A 136 -0.35 -17.47 1.13
C GLN A 136 1.03 -18.07 1.39
N LYS A 137 1.51 -18.97 0.52
CA LYS A 137 2.84 -19.57 0.62
C LYS A 137 3.94 -18.53 0.52
N ILE A 138 3.85 -17.62 -0.44
CA ILE A 138 4.86 -16.59 -0.67
C ILE A 138 4.94 -15.65 0.54
N LEU A 139 3.80 -15.17 1.04
CA LEU A 139 3.77 -14.28 2.19
C LEU A 139 4.34 -14.94 3.46
N LEU A 140 4.03 -16.22 3.67
CA LEU A 140 4.59 -16.99 4.79
C LEU A 140 6.10 -17.17 4.66
N ALA A 141 6.59 -17.57 3.47
CA ALA A 141 8.01 -17.74 3.22
C ALA A 141 8.79 -16.42 3.40
N GLU A 142 8.22 -15.30 2.97
CA GLU A 142 8.86 -14.00 3.17
C GLU A 142 8.88 -13.60 4.66
N GLN A 143 7.82 -13.87 5.42
CA GLN A 143 7.82 -13.64 6.87
C GLN A 143 8.89 -14.48 7.58
N GLU A 144 9.01 -15.77 7.23
CA GLU A 144 10.04 -16.65 7.77
C GLU A 144 11.45 -16.14 7.43
N ALA A 145 11.67 -15.66 6.20
CA ALA A 145 12.93 -15.06 5.81
C ALA A 145 13.27 -13.81 6.62
N GLN A 146 12.28 -12.94 6.88
CA GLN A 146 12.48 -11.75 7.70
C GLN A 146 12.77 -12.11 9.17
N LEU A 147 12.10 -13.12 9.71
CA LEU A 147 12.36 -13.64 11.07
C LEU A 147 13.76 -14.23 11.17
N TYR A 148 14.23 -14.97 10.17
CA TYR A 148 15.59 -15.50 10.12
C TYR A 148 16.64 -14.37 10.11
N LEU A 149 16.43 -13.31 9.34
CA LEU A 149 17.31 -12.14 9.30
C LEU A 149 17.34 -11.36 10.61
N ALA A 150 16.30 -11.48 11.44
CA ALA A 150 16.19 -10.86 12.75
C ALA A 150 16.69 -11.76 13.89
N GLU A 151 17.23 -12.95 13.59
CA GLU A 151 17.73 -13.90 14.57
C GLU A 151 18.76 -13.23 15.50
N GLY A 152 18.59 -13.43 16.80
CA GLY A 152 19.40 -12.77 17.84
C GLY A 152 18.95 -11.37 18.25
N ASN A 153 17.96 -10.77 17.55
CA ASN A 153 17.35 -9.49 17.93
C ASN A 153 15.88 -9.69 18.35
N ALA A 154 15.63 -9.88 19.63
CA ALA A 154 14.30 -10.14 20.16
C ALA A 154 13.29 -9.02 19.86
N VAL A 155 13.72 -7.76 19.87
CA VAL A 155 12.84 -6.61 19.59
C VAL A 155 12.39 -6.63 18.14
N GLU A 156 13.30 -6.85 17.19
CA GLU A 156 12.99 -6.91 15.77
C GLU A 156 12.12 -8.15 15.44
N THR A 157 12.42 -9.29 16.06
CA THR A 157 11.61 -10.51 15.91
C THR A 157 10.16 -10.28 16.33
N GLU A 158 9.90 -9.64 17.46
CA GLU A 158 8.53 -9.34 17.92
C GLU A 158 7.83 -8.31 17.03
N ARG A 159 8.55 -7.40 16.42
CA ARG A 159 8.01 -6.47 15.42
C ARG A 159 7.57 -7.19 14.17
N ILE A 160 8.43 -8.03 13.59
CA ILE A 160 8.11 -8.78 12.37
C ILE A 160 6.87 -9.66 12.57
N LYS A 161 6.73 -10.30 13.74
CA LYS A 161 5.53 -11.10 14.07
C LYS A 161 4.23 -10.29 14.07
N LYS A 162 4.31 -8.99 14.36
CA LYS A 162 3.14 -8.09 14.37
C LYS A 162 2.79 -7.54 12.98
N ILE A 163 3.66 -7.72 11.99
CA ILE A 163 3.40 -7.29 10.62
C ILE A 163 2.58 -8.39 9.95
N ASP A 164 1.29 -8.14 9.78
CA ASP A 164 0.37 -9.03 9.08
C ASP A 164 0.19 -8.51 7.64
N ILE A 165 0.66 -9.27 6.66
CA ILE A 165 0.57 -8.93 5.24
C ILE A 165 -0.37 -9.92 4.57
N GLY A 166 -1.39 -9.38 3.92
CA GLY A 166 -2.27 -10.12 3.02
C GLY A 166 -2.45 -9.40 1.70
N GLY A 167 -3.64 -9.46 1.15
CA GLY A 167 -3.95 -8.72 -0.07
C GLY A 167 -4.86 -9.46 -1.04
N ILE A 168 -4.96 -8.95 -2.25
CA ILE A 168 -5.90 -9.44 -3.26
C ILE A 168 -5.17 -9.75 -4.56
N ILE A 169 -5.31 -10.99 -5.05
CA ILE A 169 -4.93 -11.36 -6.41
C ILE A 169 -5.90 -10.70 -7.39
N ARG A 170 -5.36 -9.99 -8.38
CA ARG A 170 -6.13 -9.24 -9.38
C ARG A 170 -6.54 -10.15 -10.55
N THR A 171 -7.52 -9.70 -11.31
CA THR A 171 -8.07 -10.45 -12.45
C THR A 171 -7.01 -10.82 -13.49
N GLN A 172 -6.03 -9.96 -13.72
CA GLN A 172 -4.96 -10.20 -14.69
C GLN A 172 -4.09 -11.44 -14.37
N ALA A 173 -4.08 -11.89 -13.11
CA ALA A 173 -3.37 -13.09 -12.69
C ALA A 173 -4.01 -14.39 -13.20
N GLU A 174 -5.25 -14.34 -13.71
CA GLU A 174 -5.94 -15.54 -14.20
C GLU A 174 -5.15 -16.27 -15.29
N TYR A 175 -4.55 -15.50 -16.20
CA TYR A 175 -3.82 -16.01 -17.38
C TYR A 175 -2.31 -15.83 -17.30
N ALA A 176 -1.80 -15.26 -16.21
CA ALA A 176 -0.38 -15.04 -16.04
C ALA A 176 0.33 -16.31 -15.54
N GLU A 177 1.61 -16.41 -15.84
CA GLU A 177 2.49 -17.46 -15.32
C GLU A 177 2.70 -17.27 -13.81
N ASP A 178 2.65 -18.36 -13.05
CA ASP A 178 2.81 -18.32 -11.59
C ASP A 178 4.12 -17.66 -11.17
N ALA A 179 5.23 -17.91 -11.89
CA ALA A 179 6.54 -17.33 -11.58
C ALA A 179 6.56 -15.78 -11.66
N VAL A 180 5.76 -15.18 -12.53
CA VAL A 180 5.67 -13.72 -12.65
C VAL A 180 4.87 -13.14 -11.50
N ILE A 181 3.75 -13.79 -11.15
CA ILE A 181 2.90 -13.43 -10.01
C ILE A 181 3.70 -13.54 -8.70
N GLU A 182 4.42 -14.64 -8.52
CA GLU A 182 5.27 -14.92 -7.37
C GLU A 182 6.30 -13.80 -7.15
N ARG A 183 7.07 -13.47 -8.20
CA ARG A 183 8.07 -12.39 -8.14
C ARG A 183 7.48 -11.04 -7.76
N GLU A 184 6.29 -10.71 -8.26
CA GLU A 184 5.61 -9.47 -7.92
C GLU A 184 5.22 -9.43 -6.44
N ILE A 185 4.58 -10.51 -5.93
CA ILE A 185 4.16 -10.61 -4.54
C ILE A 185 5.37 -10.57 -3.58
N GLU A 186 6.44 -11.32 -3.89
CA GLU A 186 7.68 -11.28 -3.10
C GLU A 186 8.26 -9.86 -3.01
N THR A 187 8.35 -9.18 -4.17
CA THR A 187 8.89 -7.82 -4.22
C THR A 187 8.07 -6.86 -3.39
N GLN A 188 6.74 -6.95 -3.47
CA GLN A 188 5.83 -6.12 -2.69
C GLN A 188 5.93 -6.42 -1.19
N ALA A 189 5.95 -7.71 -0.80
CA ALA A 189 6.05 -8.10 0.61
C ALA A 189 7.37 -7.61 1.23
N ARG A 190 8.50 -7.80 0.56
CA ARG A 190 9.81 -7.26 1.00
C ARG A 190 9.79 -5.76 1.15
N LEU A 191 9.15 -5.06 0.22
CA LEU A 191 9.04 -3.60 0.30
C LEU A 191 8.19 -3.17 1.49
N LEU A 192 7.08 -3.85 1.80
CA LEU A 192 6.27 -3.57 2.99
C LEU A 192 7.07 -3.76 4.28
N TYR A 193 7.80 -4.87 4.43
CA TYR A 193 8.70 -5.07 5.58
C TYR A 193 9.75 -3.96 5.67
N SER A 194 10.35 -3.56 4.55
CA SER A 194 11.34 -2.47 4.51
C SER A 194 10.73 -1.13 4.93
N ILE A 195 9.51 -0.81 4.47
CA ILE A 195 8.78 0.40 4.87
C ILE A 195 8.53 0.39 6.37
N MET A 196 8.00 -0.70 6.91
CA MET A 196 7.69 -0.80 8.34
C MET A 196 8.95 -0.73 9.20
N LYS A 197 10.04 -1.36 8.78
CA LYS A 197 11.33 -1.27 9.45
C LYS A 197 11.88 0.16 9.45
N LYS A 198 11.86 0.84 8.31
CA LYS A 198 12.32 2.25 8.21
C LYS A 198 11.46 3.19 9.05
N ALA A 199 10.15 2.96 9.09
CA ALA A 199 9.22 3.78 9.84
C ALA A 199 9.50 3.81 11.35
N GLU A 200 10.07 2.74 11.91
CA GLU A 200 10.46 2.69 13.32
C GLU A 200 11.54 3.72 13.70
N TYR A 201 12.48 3.93 12.79
CA TYR A 201 13.60 4.85 12.99
C TYR A 201 13.32 6.23 12.39
N ALA A 202 12.22 6.38 11.69
CA ALA A 202 11.84 7.64 11.07
C ALA A 202 11.38 8.65 12.12
N THR A 203 11.83 9.88 11.97
CA THR A 203 11.34 10.99 12.77
C THR A 203 9.97 11.45 12.28
N GLN A 204 9.29 12.26 13.08
CA GLN A 204 8.06 12.91 12.69
C GLN A 204 8.26 13.69 11.38
N TYR A 205 7.32 13.57 10.45
CA TYR A 205 7.32 14.26 9.15
C TYR A 205 8.38 13.75 8.14
N THR A 206 8.76 12.49 8.27
CA THR A 206 9.62 11.80 7.29
C THR A 206 8.79 11.01 6.30
#